data_f0076bad085f8e2a2d7ddd355c1467da
#
_entry.id   f0076bad085f8e2a2d7ddd355c1467da
#
_cell.length_a   1.000
_cell.length_b   1.000
_cell.length_c   1.000
_cell.angle_alpha   90.00
_cell.angle_beta   90.00
_cell.angle_gamma   90.00
#
_symmetry.space_group_name_H-M   'P 1'
#
loop_
_entity.id
_entity.type
_entity.pdbx_description
1 polymer ?
#
loop_
_entity_poly.entity_id
_entity_poly.type
_entity_poly.pdbx_seq_one_letter_code
_entity_poly.pdbx_strand_id
1 'polypeptide(L)' 'ILSGLIELVRSTENLAEIKPALEVLVQKNEWSFGKVMGLFRLSLVGDLSGPDLFQIASLLGKDTCVIRMTLLNKALES' A
#
# COMPACT_ATOMS: atom_id res chain seq x y z
N ILE A 1 9.79 -1.02 4.24
CA ILE A 1 8.35 -1.34 4.21
C ILE A 1 7.71 -0.93 2.88
N LEU A 2 7.89 0.31 2.48
CA LEU A 2 7.27 0.79 1.23
C LEU A 2 7.76 0.07 -0.01
N SER A 3 9.05 -0.26 -0.08
CA SER A 3 9.59 -0.99 -1.23
C SER A 3 8.91 -2.35 -1.40
N GLY A 4 8.77 -3.11 -0.31
CA GLY A 4 8.09 -4.40 -0.33
C GLY A 4 6.62 -4.25 -0.67
N LEU A 5 5.99 -3.21 -0.15
CA LEU A 5 4.57 -2.93 -0.41
C LEU A 5 4.35 -2.58 -1.89
N ILE A 6 5.24 -1.79 -2.47
CA ILE A 6 5.18 -1.42 -3.89
C ILE A 6 5.27 -2.68 -4.77
N GLU A 7 6.20 -3.57 -4.46
CA GLU A 7 6.34 -4.81 -5.21
C GLU A 7 5.09 -5.69 -5.09
N LEU A 8 4.49 -5.74 -3.91
CA LEU A 8 3.24 -6.48 -3.71
C LEU A 8 2.11 -5.92 -4.57
N VAL A 9 1.94 -4.61 -4.57
CA VAL A 9 0.91 -3.95 -5.37
C VAL A 9 1.16 -4.22 -6.86
N ARG A 10 2.42 -4.11 -7.28
CA ARG A 10 2.78 -4.33 -8.69
C ARG A 10 2.46 -5.75 -9.15
N SER A 11 2.63 -6.74 -8.28
CA SER A 11 2.43 -8.14 -8.62
C SER A 11 0.98 -8.63 -8.40
N THR A 12 0.13 -7.81 -7.79
CA THR A 12 -1.26 -8.18 -7.51
C THR A 12 -2.15 -7.75 -8.67
N GLU A 13 -2.94 -8.68 -9.21
CA GLU A 13 -3.84 -8.36 -10.33
C GLU A 13 -5.08 -7.61 -9.86
N ASN A 14 -5.69 -8.03 -8.77
CA ASN A 14 -6.91 -7.42 -8.24
C ASN A 14 -6.64 -6.78 -6.89
N LEU A 15 -6.51 -5.45 -6.86
CA LEU A 15 -6.19 -4.72 -5.66
C LEU A 15 -7.27 -4.78 -4.57
N ALA A 16 -8.51 -5.07 -4.96
CA ALA A 16 -9.58 -5.24 -3.97
C ALA A 16 -9.35 -6.48 -3.10
N GLU A 17 -8.54 -7.43 -3.57
CA GLU A 17 -8.23 -8.67 -2.88
C GLU A 17 -6.80 -8.75 -2.36
N ILE A 18 -6.11 -7.60 -2.24
CA ILE A 18 -4.72 -7.57 -1.82
C ILE A 18 -4.54 -7.87 -0.31
N LYS A 19 -5.60 -7.74 0.48
CA LYS A 19 -5.48 -7.85 1.94
C LYS A 19 -4.85 -9.15 2.43
N PRO A 20 -5.26 -10.35 1.95
CA PRO A 20 -4.61 -11.59 2.40
C PRO A 20 -3.13 -11.64 2.08
N ALA A 21 -2.73 -11.19 0.89
CA ALA A 21 -1.33 -11.14 0.50
C ALA A 21 -0.56 -10.13 1.36
N LEU A 22 -1.19 -9.01 1.70
CA LEU A 22 -0.61 -8.00 2.56
C LEU A 22 -0.36 -8.54 3.96
N GLU A 23 -1.30 -9.30 4.51
CA GLU A 23 -1.14 -9.92 5.82
C GLU A 23 0.04 -10.90 5.86
N VAL A 24 0.19 -11.69 4.78
CA VAL A 24 1.34 -12.62 4.68
C VAL A 24 2.65 -11.85 4.64
N LEU A 25 2.71 -10.78 3.86
CA LEU A 25 3.91 -9.95 3.76
C LEU A 25 4.28 -9.34 5.11
N VAL A 26 3.30 -8.83 5.84
CA VAL A 26 3.51 -8.22 7.15
C VAL A 26 4.06 -9.26 8.14
N GLN A 27 3.47 -10.44 8.18
CA GLN A 27 3.93 -11.51 9.08
C GLN A 27 5.32 -11.98 8.73
N LYS A 28 5.60 -12.16 7.45
CA LYS A 28 6.89 -12.64 6.97
C LYS A 28 8.03 -11.71 7.37
N ASN A 29 7.78 -10.41 7.39
CA ASN A 29 8.78 -9.40 7.70
C ASN A 29 8.68 -8.89 9.14
N GLU A 30 7.79 -9.43 9.93
CA GLU A 30 7.56 -9.03 11.33
C GLU A 30 7.20 -7.54 11.45
N TRP A 31 6.51 -7.00 10.46
CA TRP A 31 6.05 -5.62 10.47
C TRP A 31 4.73 -5.48 11.24
N SER A 32 4.40 -4.25 11.65
CA SER A 32 3.10 -3.95 12.23
C SER A 32 2.08 -3.74 11.11
N PHE A 33 0.99 -4.49 11.13
CA PHE A 33 -0.08 -4.35 10.13
C PHE A 33 -0.66 -2.93 10.13
N GLY A 34 -0.89 -2.36 11.31
CA GLY A 34 -1.41 -1.00 11.41
C GLY A 34 -0.48 0.04 10.82
N LYS A 35 0.82 -0.12 11.03
CA LYS A 35 1.82 0.78 10.47
C LYS A 35 1.87 0.69 8.94
N VAL A 36 1.83 -0.53 8.42
CA VAL A 36 1.84 -0.75 6.98
C VAL A 36 0.59 -0.16 6.33
N MET A 37 -0.57 -0.37 6.95
CA MET A 37 -1.82 0.19 6.45
C MET A 37 -1.82 1.72 6.50
N GLY A 38 -1.22 2.29 7.55
CA GLY A 38 -1.07 3.74 7.65
C GLY A 38 -0.24 4.32 6.53
N LEU A 39 0.89 3.69 6.23
CA LEU A 39 1.76 4.12 5.14
C LEU A 39 1.07 3.97 3.78
N PHE A 40 0.35 2.88 3.59
CA PHE A 40 -0.37 2.62 2.35
C PHE A 40 -1.45 3.69 2.13
N ARG A 41 -2.26 3.96 3.16
CA ARG A 41 -3.31 4.97 3.09
C ARG A 41 -2.72 6.37 2.86
N LEU A 42 -1.64 6.70 3.57
CA LEU A 42 -0.99 8.00 3.44
C LEU A 42 -0.49 8.21 2.00
N SER A 43 0.08 7.18 1.39
CA SER A 43 0.60 7.28 0.03
C SER A 43 -0.50 7.45 -1.01
N LEU A 44 -1.68 6.87 -0.78
CA LEU A 44 -2.76 6.92 -1.77
C LEU A 44 -3.67 8.14 -1.62
N VAL A 45 -4.01 8.51 -0.38
CA VAL A 45 -5.00 9.56 -0.16
C VAL A 45 -4.51 10.71 0.73
N GLY A 46 -3.35 10.57 1.35
CA GLY A 46 -2.80 11.62 2.20
C GLY A 46 -3.55 11.82 3.51
N ASP A 47 -4.40 10.89 3.90
CA ASP A 47 -5.21 10.97 5.10
C ASP A 47 -5.23 9.60 5.77
N LEU A 48 -5.27 9.58 7.11
CA LEU A 48 -5.27 8.35 7.89
C LEU A 48 -6.68 7.82 8.17
N SER A 49 -7.72 8.51 7.75
CA SER A 49 -9.10 8.09 7.92
C SER A 49 -9.86 8.19 6.61
N GLY A 50 -11.01 7.54 6.54
CA GLY A 50 -11.86 7.60 5.36
C GLY A 50 -12.38 6.24 4.94
N PRO A 51 -12.87 6.11 3.69
CA PRO A 51 -13.48 4.88 3.19
C PRO A 51 -12.46 3.75 3.05
N ASP A 52 -12.95 2.58 2.68
CA ASP A 52 -12.15 1.37 2.54
C ASP A 52 -10.96 1.61 1.60
N LEU A 53 -9.76 1.43 2.13
CA LEU A 53 -8.53 1.67 1.39
C LEU A 53 -8.38 0.73 0.19
N PHE A 54 -8.82 -0.51 0.32
CA PHE A 54 -8.69 -1.47 -0.78
C PHE A 54 -9.60 -1.12 -1.94
N GLN A 55 -10.77 -0.56 -1.67
CA GLN A 55 -11.66 -0.06 -2.71
C GLN A 55 -11.05 1.17 -3.39
N ILE A 56 -10.46 2.07 -2.61
CA ILE A 56 -9.78 3.24 -3.15
C ILE A 56 -8.65 2.80 -4.07
N ALA A 57 -7.83 1.86 -3.64
CA ALA A 57 -6.72 1.35 -4.44
C ALA A 57 -7.21 0.74 -5.75
N SER A 58 -8.31 -0.01 -5.70
CA SER A 58 -8.90 -0.60 -6.89
C SER A 58 -9.41 0.45 -7.87
N LEU A 59 -10.01 1.51 -7.36
CA LEU A 59 -10.52 2.62 -8.20
C LEU A 59 -9.39 3.42 -8.85
N LEU A 60 -8.30 3.65 -8.11
CA LEU A 60 -7.14 4.38 -8.63
C LEU A 60 -6.38 3.58 -9.68
N GLY A 61 -6.39 2.27 -9.54
CA GLY A 61 -5.63 1.39 -10.43
C GLY A 61 -4.21 1.17 -9.95
N LYS A 62 -3.64 0.05 -10.38
CA LYS A 62 -2.30 -0.39 -9.95
C LYS A 62 -1.22 0.65 -10.26
N ASP A 63 -1.22 1.18 -11.47
CA ASP A 63 -0.17 2.12 -11.90
C ASP A 63 -0.18 3.40 -11.05
N THR A 64 -1.37 3.95 -10.79
CA THR A 64 -1.50 5.14 -9.95
C THR A 64 -1.03 4.86 -8.53
N CYS A 65 -1.40 3.70 -7.97
CA CYS A 65 -0.95 3.31 -6.63
C CYS A 65 0.57 3.23 -6.57
N VAL A 66 1.20 2.58 -7.53
CA VAL A 66 2.66 2.44 -7.56
C VAL A 66 3.33 3.81 -7.65
N ILE A 67 2.81 4.69 -8.51
CA ILE A 67 3.37 6.04 -8.65
C ILE A 67 3.30 6.80 -7.33
N ARG A 68 2.15 6.81 -6.68
CA ARG A 68 1.97 7.54 -5.41
C ARG A 68 2.84 6.97 -4.30
N MET A 69 2.92 5.64 -4.21
CA MET A 69 3.76 4.98 -3.20
C MET A 69 5.24 5.26 -3.44
N THR A 70 5.66 5.28 -4.70
CA THR A 70 7.05 5.59 -5.05
C THR A 70 7.41 7.02 -4.66
N LEU A 71 6.49 7.96 -4.88
CA LEU A 71 6.72 9.37 -4.50
C LEU A 71 6.88 9.50 -2.98
N LEU A 72 6.04 8.82 -2.20
CA LEU A 72 6.17 8.86 -0.75
C LEU A 72 7.48 8.22 -0.30
N ASN A 73 7.84 7.09 -0.89
CA ASN A 73 9.08 6.40 -0.56
C ASN A 73 10.30 7.29 -0.79
N LYS A 74 10.32 8.01 -1.90
CA LYS A 74 11.39 8.97 -2.19
C LYS A 74 11.43 10.10 -1.16
N ALA A 75 10.28 10.61 -0.79
CA ALA A 75 10.19 11.68 0.21
C ALA A 75 10.74 11.22 1.57
N LEU A 76 10.48 9.97 1.94
CA LEU A 76 10.95 9.42 3.21
C LEU A 76 12.44 9.09 3.19
N GLU A 77 13.02 8.83 2.01
CA GLU A 77 14.43 8.52 1.87
C GLU A 77 15.31 9.77 1.79
N SER A 78 14.73 10.89 1.42
CA SER A 78 15.49 12.14 1.26
C SER A 78 15.55 12.98 2.59
#